data_3a697a511e8c70aac18b42ce01ed29cb
#
_entry.id   3a697a511e8c70aac18b42ce01ed29cb
#
_cell.length_a   1.000
_cell.length_b   1.000
_cell.length_c   1.000
_cell.angle_alpha   90.00
_cell.angle_beta   90.00
_cell.angle_gamma   90.00
#
_symmetry.space_group_name_H-M   'P 1'
#
loop_
_entity.id
_entity.type
_entity.pdbx_description
1 polymer ?
#
loop_
_entity_poly.entity_id
_entity_poly.type
_entity_poly.pdbx_seq_one_letter_code
_entity_poly.pdbx_strand_id
1 'polypeptide(L)'
;MKHCGILQPALAAEHGWVRGRLGSTDASVATKEGPQVSESSNQVKGNRLDPWLDSYAARAHGLRASETRSLFAVASRPEVVSLAGGMPNLKDLPLERLAEATARMIREDGGRALQYGNGQGLPRLREQITEVMALEGIRADPEDVIVTTGSQQAVDIITELFVDPGDVVLTEAPTYVGSLSIFATYQADVQQVPIDAGGVVPEALEETIVRLEREGRRIKFFYCLPNFHNPAGVTLAEERRGQVVEICRRHHILIVEDNPYGLLGFEGQTYTALTTLAPDDVV
;
A
#
# COMPACT_ATOMS: atom_id res chain seq x y z
N MET A 1 24.57 27.26 -1.39
CA MET A 1 23.91 25.97 -1.19
C MET A 1 22.84 25.84 -2.25
N LYS A 2 23.08 25.04 -3.28
CA LYS A 2 22.24 24.97 -4.49
C LYS A 2 21.31 23.76 -4.40
N HIS A 3 20.07 24.01 -4.71
CA HIS A 3 18.89 23.17 -4.83
C HIS A 3 19.11 21.68 -5.05
N CYS A 4 18.57 20.87 -4.14
CA CYS A 4 18.24 19.47 -4.38
C CYS A 4 16.88 19.45 -5.09
N GLY A 5 16.90 19.38 -6.42
CA GLY A 5 15.69 19.24 -7.22
C GLY A 5 15.34 17.77 -7.38
N ILE A 6 14.16 17.40 -6.91
CA ILE A 6 13.56 16.09 -7.18
C ILE A 6 13.23 16.02 -8.66
N LEU A 7 13.90 15.12 -9.39
CA LEU A 7 13.70 14.87 -10.81
C LEU A 7 12.30 14.30 -11.07
N GLN A 8 11.43 15.09 -11.67
CA GLN A 8 10.25 14.59 -12.37
C GLN A 8 10.66 14.19 -13.79
N PRO A 9 10.36 13.00 -14.29
CA PRO A 9 10.54 12.68 -15.69
C PRO A 9 9.49 13.40 -16.54
N ALA A 10 9.95 14.24 -17.45
CA ALA A 10 9.11 14.91 -18.43
C ALA A 10 8.62 13.89 -19.48
N LEU A 11 7.31 13.74 -19.60
CA LEU A 11 6.65 13.03 -20.69
C LEU A 11 6.49 14.01 -21.87
N ALA A 12 7.27 13.79 -22.92
CA ALA A 12 6.97 14.33 -24.24
C ALA A 12 6.18 13.27 -25.02
N ALA A 13 4.89 13.55 -25.26
CA ALA A 13 4.05 12.78 -26.16
C ALA A 13 4.02 13.48 -27.52
N GLU A 14 4.54 12.84 -28.55
CA GLU A 14 4.24 13.23 -29.93
C GLU A 14 3.23 12.25 -30.53
N HIS A 15 2.12 12.81 -30.97
CA HIS A 15 1.00 12.10 -31.60
C HIS A 15 1.22 11.97 -33.12
N GLY A 16 1.14 10.73 -33.60
CA GLY A 16 0.94 10.44 -35.00
C GLY A 16 -0.26 9.51 -35.19
N TRP A 17 -1.43 10.07 -35.49
CA TRP A 17 -2.59 9.31 -35.92
C TRP A 17 -2.64 9.23 -37.45
N VAL A 18 -2.49 8.02 -38.00
CA VAL A 18 -2.79 7.73 -39.41
C VAL A 18 -4.15 7.04 -39.48
N ARG A 19 -5.09 7.67 -40.19
CA ARG A 19 -6.37 7.09 -40.57
C ARG A 19 -6.18 6.03 -41.67
N GLY A 20 -6.54 4.77 -41.38
CA GLY A 20 -6.69 3.71 -42.36
C GLY A 20 -8.13 3.29 -42.55
N ARG A 21 -8.56 3.21 -43.81
CA ARG A 21 -9.93 2.97 -44.30
C ARG A 21 -10.41 1.53 -44.00
N LEU A 22 -11.71 1.44 -43.74
CA LEU A 22 -12.49 0.19 -43.76
C LEU A 22 -12.57 -0.38 -45.21
N GLY A 23 -12.25 -1.65 -45.35
CA GLY A 23 -12.51 -2.46 -46.53
C GLY A 23 -12.95 -3.85 -46.08
N SER A 24 -14.02 -4.33 -46.68
CA SER A 24 -14.85 -5.47 -46.35
C SER A 24 -14.31 -6.82 -46.85
N THR A 25 -14.79 -7.91 -46.17
CA THR A 25 -15.01 -9.32 -46.60
C THR A 25 -13.78 -10.18 -46.88
N ASP A 26 -13.52 -11.29 -46.19
CA ASP A 26 -14.06 -12.61 -46.46
C ASP A 26 -13.63 -13.65 -45.41
N ALA A 27 -14.45 -14.65 -45.20
CA ALA A 27 -14.27 -15.71 -44.24
C ALA A 27 -13.44 -16.85 -44.80
N SER A 28 -12.40 -17.31 -44.08
CA SER A 28 -11.95 -18.70 -44.13
C SER A 28 -11.28 -19.09 -42.81
N VAL A 29 -11.86 -20.11 -42.19
CA VAL A 29 -11.38 -20.77 -40.98
C VAL A 29 -10.08 -21.50 -41.30
N ALA A 30 -9.00 -21.07 -40.63
CA ALA A 30 -7.77 -21.89 -40.51
C ALA A 30 -7.32 -21.87 -39.07
N THR A 31 -7.41 -23.01 -38.41
CA THR A 31 -6.79 -23.28 -37.10
C THR A 31 -5.29 -23.06 -37.21
N LYS A 32 -4.76 -22.05 -36.55
CA LYS A 32 -3.33 -21.88 -36.33
C LYS A 32 -3.05 -21.90 -34.83
N GLU A 33 -2.07 -22.74 -34.51
CA GLU A 33 -1.44 -22.86 -33.21
C GLU A 33 -1.13 -21.46 -32.63
N GLY A 34 -1.43 -21.30 -31.33
CA GLY A 34 -1.22 -20.04 -30.63
C GLY A 34 0.27 -19.67 -30.60
N PRO A 35 0.59 -18.37 -30.62
CA PRO A 35 1.97 -17.93 -30.54
C PRO A 35 2.56 -18.33 -29.19
N GLN A 36 3.66 -19.06 -29.23
CA GLN A 36 4.52 -19.27 -28.07
C GLN A 36 4.95 -17.89 -27.58
N VAL A 37 4.60 -17.59 -26.34
CA VAL A 37 5.11 -16.41 -25.63
C VAL A 37 6.60 -16.63 -25.42
N SER A 38 7.42 -16.07 -26.32
CA SER A 38 8.84 -15.96 -26.04
C SER A 38 8.99 -15.04 -24.82
N GLU A 39 9.64 -15.51 -23.79
CA GLU A 39 10.19 -14.68 -22.72
C GLU A 39 11.18 -13.67 -23.33
N SER A 40 10.67 -12.62 -23.92
CA SER A 40 11.50 -11.48 -24.24
C SER A 40 11.82 -10.81 -22.90
N SER A 41 13.07 -10.94 -22.47
CA SER A 41 13.67 -10.07 -21.48
C SER A 41 13.39 -8.61 -21.88
N ASN A 42 12.35 -8.02 -21.29
CA ASN A 42 12.08 -6.60 -21.40
C ASN A 42 13.16 -5.88 -20.57
N GLN A 43 14.39 -5.88 -21.08
CA GLN A 43 15.36 -4.88 -20.68
C GLN A 43 14.73 -3.54 -21.05
N VAL A 44 14.38 -2.77 -20.04
CA VAL A 44 14.05 -1.35 -20.19
C VAL A 44 15.22 -0.74 -20.94
N LYS A 45 15.07 -0.52 -22.24
CA LYS A 45 16.04 0.27 -23.01
C LYS A 45 15.99 1.66 -22.42
N GLY A 46 16.94 1.96 -21.56
CA GLY A 46 17.09 3.26 -20.94
C GLY A 46 17.05 4.33 -22.03
N ASN A 47 16.42 5.44 -21.72
CA ASN A 47 16.44 6.60 -22.59
C ASN A 47 17.92 6.95 -22.79
N ARG A 48 18.40 7.00 -24.05
CA ARG A 48 19.79 7.34 -24.39
C ARG A 48 20.27 8.68 -23.84
N LEU A 49 19.36 9.43 -23.20
CA LEU A 49 19.60 10.74 -22.59
C LEU A 49 19.86 10.69 -21.09
N ASP A 50 19.84 9.52 -20.46
CA ASP A 50 20.16 9.40 -19.05
C ASP A 50 21.61 8.92 -18.86
N PRO A 51 22.55 9.83 -18.59
CA PRO A 51 23.95 9.48 -18.42
C PRO A 51 24.25 8.71 -17.13
N TRP A 52 23.26 8.58 -16.22
CA TRP A 52 23.41 7.97 -14.90
C TRP A 52 22.80 6.57 -14.83
N LEU A 53 22.29 6.03 -15.92
CA LEU A 53 21.59 4.72 -15.93
C LEU A 53 22.43 3.61 -15.30
N ASP A 54 23.72 3.56 -15.60
CA ASP A 54 24.66 2.55 -15.09
C ASP A 54 25.02 2.76 -13.60
N SER A 55 24.67 3.93 -13.03
CA SER A 55 24.90 4.27 -11.63
C SER A 55 23.70 4.00 -10.74
N TYR A 56 22.58 3.58 -11.30
CA TYR A 56 21.38 3.29 -10.51
C TYR A 56 21.58 2.04 -9.65
N ALA A 57 21.00 2.08 -8.45
CA ALA A 57 20.97 0.92 -7.58
C ALA A 57 20.23 -0.25 -8.23
N ALA A 58 20.63 -1.49 -7.93
CA ALA A 58 19.99 -2.69 -8.49
C ALA A 58 18.47 -2.69 -8.33
N ARG A 59 17.97 -2.24 -7.17
CA ARG A 59 16.53 -2.11 -6.91
C ARG A 59 15.79 -1.16 -7.87
N ALA A 60 16.47 -0.17 -8.42
CA ALA A 60 15.86 0.79 -9.34
C ALA A 60 15.51 0.16 -10.70
N HIS A 61 16.21 -0.89 -11.13
CA HIS A 61 15.95 -1.59 -12.38
C HIS A 61 14.62 -2.38 -12.36
N GLY A 62 14.10 -2.71 -11.18
CA GLY A 62 12.81 -3.36 -10.97
C GLY A 62 11.62 -2.41 -10.83
N LEU A 63 11.87 -1.11 -10.62
CA LEU A 63 10.82 -0.12 -10.42
C LEU A 63 10.04 0.10 -11.72
N ARG A 64 8.74 -0.11 -11.65
CA ARG A 64 7.81 0.20 -12.75
C ARG A 64 6.89 1.34 -12.34
N ALA A 65 6.56 2.21 -13.29
CA ALA A 65 5.50 3.19 -13.06
C ALA A 65 4.21 2.45 -12.72
N SER A 66 3.54 2.85 -11.63
CA SER A 66 2.26 2.26 -11.24
C SER A 66 1.24 2.46 -12.37
N GLU A 67 0.66 1.37 -12.86
CA GLU A 67 -0.42 1.41 -13.85
C GLU A 67 -1.62 2.20 -13.31
N THR A 68 -1.91 2.07 -12.02
CA THR A 68 -2.94 2.84 -11.32
C THR A 68 -2.69 4.35 -11.44
N ARG A 69 -1.43 4.81 -11.36
CA ARG A 69 -1.09 6.23 -11.49
C ARG A 69 -1.37 6.76 -12.90
N SER A 70 -1.22 5.94 -13.93
CA SER A 70 -1.58 6.33 -15.31
C SER A 70 -3.10 6.51 -15.48
N LEU A 71 -3.91 5.73 -14.75
CA LEU A 71 -5.37 5.85 -14.72
C LEU A 71 -5.81 7.17 -14.05
N PHE A 72 -5.09 7.68 -13.06
CA PHE A 72 -5.43 8.96 -12.42
C PHE A 72 -5.41 10.14 -13.41
N ALA A 73 -4.51 10.14 -14.38
CA ALA A 73 -4.46 11.18 -15.39
C ALA A 73 -5.72 11.24 -16.29
N VAL A 74 -6.37 10.08 -16.49
CA VAL A 74 -7.65 9.98 -17.21
C VAL A 74 -8.82 10.27 -16.26
N ALA A 75 -8.76 9.74 -15.04
CA ALA A 75 -9.80 9.88 -14.02
C ALA A 75 -10.00 11.33 -13.55
N SER A 76 -8.97 12.18 -13.66
CA SER A 76 -9.05 13.59 -13.28
C SER A 76 -9.69 14.50 -14.34
N ARG A 77 -10.08 13.98 -15.49
CA ARG A 77 -10.76 14.77 -16.53
C ARG A 77 -12.21 15.07 -16.10
N PRO A 78 -12.70 16.32 -16.26
CA PRO A 78 -14.03 16.72 -15.79
C PRO A 78 -15.21 15.89 -16.37
N GLU A 79 -15.02 15.34 -17.57
CA GLU A 79 -16.01 14.51 -18.26
C GLU A 79 -16.01 13.04 -17.84
N VAL A 80 -15.07 12.62 -17.00
CA VAL A 80 -14.91 11.23 -16.60
C VAL A 80 -15.49 11.01 -15.19
N VAL A 81 -16.44 10.10 -15.08
CA VAL A 81 -16.88 9.56 -13.79
C VAL A 81 -16.00 8.35 -13.47
N SER A 82 -15.03 8.55 -12.58
CA SER A 82 -14.12 7.50 -12.21
C SER A 82 -14.66 6.62 -11.09
N LEU A 83 -14.71 5.31 -11.34
CA LEU A 83 -14.95 4.29 -10.31
C LEU A 83 -13.66 3.55 -9.93
N ALA A 84 -12.51 3.98 -10.49
CA ALA A 84 -11.19 3.44 -10.20
C ALA A 84 -10.41 4.40 -9.30
N GLY A 85 -9.64 3.94 -8.38
CA GLY A 85 -8.72 4.77 -7.61
C GLY A 85 -9.23 5.26 -6.25
N GLY A 86 -10.51 5.08 -5.92
CA GLY A 86 -11.04 5.32 -4.57
C GLY A 86 -10.82 6.72 -4.00
N MET A 87 -10.81 7.76 -4.85
CA MET A 87 -10.60 9.14 -4.39
C MET A 87 -11.78 9.59 -3.52
N PRO A 88 -11.54 10.05 -2.26
CA PRO A 88 -12.61 10.48 -1.38
C PRO A 88 -13.27 11.77 -1.88
N ASN A 89 -14.58 11.91 -1.61
CA ASN A 89 -15.28 13.18 -1.84
C ASN A 89 -14.92 14.19 -0.75
N LEU A 90 -14.09 15.16 -1.09
CA LEU A 90 -13.64 16.20 -0.16
C LEU A 90 -14.59 17.42 -0.10
N LYS A 91 -15.63 17.48 -0.96
CA LYS A 91 -16.51 18.64 -1.04
C LYS A 91 -17.37 18.83 0.20
N ASP A 92 -17.68 17.73 0.90
CA ASP A 92 -18.52 17.75 2.10
C ASP A 92 -17.72 17.95 3.40
N LEU A 93 -16.41 18.08 3.29
CA LEU A 93 -15.57 18.43 4.45
C LEU A 93 -15.86 19.87 4.90
N PRO A 94 -15.80 20.15 6.20
CA PRO A 94 -15.97 21.50 6.73
C PRO A 94 -14.75 22.39 6.47
N LEU A 95 -14.48 22.67 5.20
CA LEU A 95 -13.26 23.35 4.73
C LEU A 95 -13.07 24.70 5.37
N GLU A 96 -14.16 25.45 5.61
CA GLU A 96 -14.10 26.77 6.27
C GLU A 96 -13.58 26.65 7.71
N ARG A 97 -14.08 25.67 8.47
CA ARG A 97 -13.59 25.41 9.84
C ARG A 97 -12.11 25.02 9.83
N LEU A 98 -11.67 24.27 8.84
CA LEU A 98 -10.27 23.88 8.67
C LEU A 98 -9.40 25.11 8.37
N ALA A 99 -9.87 25.99 7.47
CA ALA A 99 -9.18 27.24 7.14
C ALA A 99 -9.04 28.15 8.37
N GLU A 100 -10.13 28.35 9.12
CA GLU A 100 -10.12 29.14 10.37
C GLU A 100 -9.16 28.53 11.42
N ALA A 101 -9.21 27.21 11.63
CA ALA A 101 -8.35 26.53 12.59
C ALA A 101 -6.87 26.66 12.20
N THR A 102 -6.55 26.50 10.91
CA THR A 102 -5.18 26.70 10.41
C THR A 102 -4.71 28.13 10.57
N ALA A 103 -5.55 29.10 10.21
CA ALA A 103 -5.22 30.52 10.37
C ALA A 103 -5.01 30.90 11.84
N ARG A 104 -5.83 30.37 12.76
CA ARG A 104 -5.69 30.58 14.20
C ARG A 104 -4.37 30.00 14.70
N MET A 105 -4.07 28.74 14.36
CA MET A 105 -2.81 28.08 14.75
C MET A 105 -1.59 28.89 14.32
N ILE A 106 -1.58 29.40 13.09
CA ILE A 106 -0.45 30.21 12.58
C ILE A 106 -0.33 31.53 13.34
N ARG A 107 -1.46 32.20 13.67
CA ARG A 107 -1.43 33.48 14.38
C ARG A 107 -1.02 33.34 15.85
N GLU A 108 -1.49 32.29 16.51
CA GLU A 108 -1.30 32.11 17.96
C GLU A 108 0.01 31.40 18.30
N ASP A 109 0.47 30.47 17.45
CA ASP A 109 1.61 29.59 17.73
C ASP A 109 2.46 29.29 16.47
N GLY A 110 2.42 30.15 15.46
CA GLY A 110 3.08 29.92 14.18
C GLY A 110 4.58 29.67 14.29
N GLY A 111 5.24 30.33 15.25
CA GLY A 111 6.66 30.14 15.50
C GLY A 111 7.02 28.70 15.89
N ARG A 112 6.15 28.04 16.66
CA ARG A 112 6.31 26.62 17.04
C ARG A 112 5.76 25.69 15.99
N ALA A 113 4.57 25.98 15.46
CA ALA A 113 3.88 25.12 14.50
C ALA A 113 4.65 24.95 13.18
N LEU A 114 5.44 25.96 12.78
CA LEU A 114 6.24 25.96 11.55
C LEU A 114 7.72 25.63 11.79
N GLN A 115 8.11 25.34 13.03
CA GLN A 115 9.48 24.97 13.40
C GLN A 115 9.71 23.47 13.20
N TYR A 116 10.96 23.04 13.19
CA TYR A 116 11.34 21.64 13.26
C TYR A 116 10.70 20.95 14.47
N GLY A 117 10.05 19.81 14.22
CA GLY A 117 9.51 18.94 15.26
C GLY A 117 10.45 17.77 15.59
N ASN A 118 10.03 16.92 16.54
CA ASN A 118 10.67 15.62 16.73
C ASN A 118 10.22 14.61 15.67
N GLY A 119 11.00 13.56 15.44
CA GLY A 119 10.73 12.55 14.41
C GLY A 119 9.47 11.72 14.65
N GLN A 120 8.96 11.66 15.90
CA GLN A 120 7.76 10.88 16.24
C GLN A 120 6.44 11.65 15.99
N GLY A 121 6.48 12.95 15.88
CA GLY A 121 5.30 13.82 15.82
C GLY A 121 5.05 14.56 17.14
N LEU A 122 4.11 15.51 17.11
CA LEU A 122 3.77 16.32 18.29
C LEU A 122 3.15 15.44 19.40
N PRO A 123 3.59 15.56 20.67
CA PRO A 123 3.06 14.76 21.78
C PRO A 123 1.52 14.82 21.88
N ARG A 124 0.94 16.01 21.78
CA ARG A 124 -0.51 16.19 21.82
C ARG A 124 -1.24 15.46 20.67
N LEU A 125 -0.64 15.40 19.47
CA LEU A 125 -1.23 14.66 18.35
C LEU A 125 -1.16 13.14 18.62
N ARG A 126 -0.06 12.65 19.18
CA ARG A 126 0.08 11.24 19.54
C ARG A 126 -0.94 10.83 20.61
N GLU A 127 -1.16 11.66 21.64
CA GLU A 127 -2.24 11.47 22.62
C GLU A 127 -3.62 11.39 21.94
N GLN A 128 -3.92 12.31 21.03
CA GLN A 128 -5.20 12.32 20.31
C GLN A 128 -5.35 11.09 19.39
N ILE A 129 -4.27 10.59 18.81
CA ILE A 129 -4.29 9.33 18.03
C ILE A 129 -4.68 8.17 18.95
N THR A 130 -4.10 8.05 20.13
CA THR A 130 -4.49 6.98 21.07
C THR A 130 -5.94 7.10 21.55
N GLU A 131 -6.48 8.33 21.69
CA GLU A 131 -7.91 8.55 21.95
C GLU A 131 -8.78 8.00 20.80
N VAL A 132 -8.38 8.17 19.55
CA VAL A 132 -9.09 7.62 18.38
C VAL A 132 -8.94 6.09 18.30
N MET A 133 -7.74 5.55 18.52
CA MET A 133 -7.48 4.10 18.55
C MET A 133 -8.32 3.39 19.61
N ALA A 134 -8.60 4.07 20.74
CA ALA A 134 -9.45 3.53 21.79
C ALA A 134 -10.90 3.27 21.33
N LEU A 135 -11.38 3.90 20.27
CA LEU A 135 -12.70 3.60 19.68
C LEU A 135 -12.76 2.21 19.07
N GLU A 136 -11.63 1.64 18.69
CA GLU A 136 -11.47 0.25 18.20
C GLU A 136 -10.97 -0.69 19.30
N GLY A 137 -10.96 -0.25 20.56
CA GLY A 137 -10.51 -1.03 21.70
C GLY A 137 -9.00 -1.08 21.90
N ILE A 138 -8.22 -0.39 21.05
CA ILE A 138 -6.76 -0.40 21.11
C ILE A 138 -6.30 0.51 22.26
N ARG A 139 -5.46 -0.04 23.14
CA ARG A 139 -4.81 0.68 24.23
C ARG A 139 -3.33 0.82 23.93
N ALA A 140 -2.93 1.96 23.43
CA ALA A 140 -1.53 2.27 23.12
C ALA A 140 -1.00 3.37 24.04
N ASP A 141 0.29 3.33 24.37
CA ASP A 141 0.98 4.46 24.96
C ASP A 141 1.27 5.49 23.85
N PRO A 142 1.06 6.79 24.06
CA PRO A 142 1.47 7.80 23.10
C PRO A 142 2.95 7.73 22.71
N GLU A 143 3.82 7.19 23.55
CA GLU A 143 5.23 6.99 23.22
C GLU A 143 5.46 5.87 22.17
N ASP A 144 4.51 4.95 22.00
CA ASP A 144 4.55 3.91 20.96
C ASP A 144 3.99 4.39 19.61
N VAL A 145 3.51 5.64 19.54
CA VAL A 145 2.90 6.20 18.33
C VAL A 145 3.93 7.04 17.55
N ILE A 146 4.03 6.78 16.26
CA ILE A 146 4.82 7.58 15.31
C ILE A 146 3.89 8.15 14.25
N VAL A 147 3.95 9.47 14.05
CA VAL A 147 3.19 10.16 13.01
C VAL A 147 3.99 10.15 11.72
N THR A 148 3.41 9.57 10.68
CA THR A 148 4.05 9.45 9.36
C THR A 148 3.32 10.30 8.31
N THR A 149 3.98 10.52 7.17
CA THR A 149 3.37 11.19 6.00
C THR A 149 2.50 10.18 5.23
N GLY A 150 1.39 9.80 5.85
CA GLY A 150 0.49 8.76 5.36
C GLY A 150 0.98 7.34 5.64
N SER A 151 0.08 6.36 5.50
CA SER A 151 0.35 4.94 5.76
C SER A 151 1.46 4.35 4.87
N GLN A 152 1.63 4.86 3.65
CA GLN A 152 2.71 4.41 2.78
C GLN A 152 4.10 4.60 3.40
N GLN A 153 4.32 5.72 4.10
CA GLN A 153 5.59 5.92 4.81
C GLN A 153 5.73 4.98 6.00
N ALA A 154 4.64 4.65 6.69
CA ALA A 154 4.68 3.67 7.77
C ALA A 154 5.11 2.29 7.25
N VAL A 155 4.46 1.81 6.18
CA VAL A 155 4.81 0.54 5.54
C VAL A 155 6.25 0.55 5.01
N ASP A 156 6.71 1.68 4.45
CA ASP A 156 8.08 1.84 3.94
C ASP A 156 9.10 1.70 5.08
N ILE A 157 8.91 2.40 6.20
CA ILE A 157 9.78 2.33 7.38
C ILE A 157 9.80 0.91 7.97
N ILE A 158 8.64 0.25 8.11
CA ILE A 158 8.57 -1.13 8.60
C ILE A 158 9.35 -2.06 7.66
N THR A 159 9.14 -1.90 6.34
CA THR A 159 9.84 -2.73 5.37
C THR A 159 11.36 -2.50 5.41
N GLU A 160 11.80 -1.24 5.54
CA GLU A 160 13.21 -0.88 5.68
C GLU A 160 13.85 -1.52 6.91
N LEU A 161 13.12 -1.58 8.04
CA LEU A 161 13.63 -2.12 9.30
C LEU A 161 13.75 -3.66 9.29
N PHE A 162 12.85 -4.35 8.59
CA PHE A 162 12.73 -5.80 8.73
C PHE A 162 13.23 -6.59 7.52
N VAL A 163 13.26 -6.03 6.31
CA VAL A 163 13.39 -6.78 5.07
C VAL A 163 14.73 -6.57 4.40
N ASP A 164 15.52 -7.65 4.29
CA ASP A 164 16.65 -7.75 3.38
C ASP A 164 16.22 -8.29 2.00
N PRO A 165 16.96 -8.03 0.91
CA PRO A 165 16.66 -8.59 -0.40
C PRO A 165 16.49 -10.11 -0.38
N GLY A 166 15.34 -10.60 -0.87
CA GLY A 166 14.97 -12.01 -0.91
C GLY A 166 14.29 -12.56 0.36
N ASP A 167 14.15 -11.75 1.41
CA ASP A 167 13.32 -12.13 2.55
C ASP A 167 11.84 -12.17 2.15
N VAL A 168 11.08 -13.02 2.85
CA VAL A 168 9.66 -13.22 2.55
C VAL A 168 8.79 -12.22 3.33
N VAL A 169 7.89 -11.58 2.60
CA VAL A 169 6.73 -10.86 3.16
C VAL A 169 5.47 -11.62 2.76
N LEU A 170 4.68 -12.03 3.75
CA LEU A 170 3.36 -12.61 3.51
C LEU A 170 2.33 -11.50 3.31
N THR A 171 1.44 -11.67 2.34
CA THR A 171 0.31 -10.76 2.10
C THR A 171 -0.94 -11.54 1.79
N GLU A 172 -2.08 -10.91 1.93
CA GLU A 172 -3.34 -11.42 1.40
C GLU A 172 -3.36 -11.42 -0.14
N ALA A 173 -4.20 -12.27 -0.76
CA ALA A 173 -4.39 -12.36 -2.21
C ALA A 173 -5.87 -12.13 -2.59
N PRO A 174 -6.21 -10.97 -3.17
CA PRO A 174 -5.37 -9.81 -3.49
C PRO A 174 -4.95 -9.02 -2.25
N THR A 175 -4.06 -8.02 -2.41
CA THR A 175 -3.69 -7.06 -1.37
C THR A 175 -3.54 -5.65 -1.94
N TYR A 176 -3.29 -4.66 -1.09
CA TYR A 176 -3.13 -3.27 -1.49
C TYR A 176 -1.91 -3.08 -2.40
N VAL A 177 -2.15 -2.55 -3.60
CA VAL A 177 -1.10 -2.40 -4.63
C VAL A 177 0.01 -1.44 -4.22
N GLY A 178 -0.29 -0.46 -3.35
CA GLY A 178 0.71 0.48 -2.83
C GLY A 178 1.79 -0.21 -2.01
N SER A 179 1.40 -1.13 -1.12
CA SER A 179 2.33 -1.91 -0.29
C SER A 179 3.19 -2.85 -1.14
N LEU A 180 2.62 -3.49 -2.18
CA LEU A 180 3.40 -4.32 -3.11
C LEU A 180 4.54 -3.56 -3.78
N SER A 181 4.31 -2.30 -4.14
CA SER A 181 5.33 -1.43 -4.74
C SER A 181 6.46 -1.12 -3.74
N ILE A 182 6.13 -0.95 -2.47
CA ILE A 182 7.10 -0.74 -1.40
C ILE A 182 7.93 -2.01 -1.21
N PHE A 183 7.30 -3.17 -1.04
CA PHE A 183 7.99 -4.46 -0.86
C PHE A 183 8.93 -4.76 -2.04
N ALA A 184 8.50 -4.48 -3.27
CA ALA A 184 9.33 -4.62 -4.46
C ALA A 184 10.57 -3.71 -4.44
N THR A 185 10.47 -2.50 -3.86
CA THR A 185 11.60 -1.57 -3.71
C THR A 185 12.70 -2.15 -2.82
N TYR A 186 12.31 -2.91 -1.79
CA TYR A 186 13.24 -3.63 -0.90
C TYR A 186 13.60 -5.03 -1.40
N GLN A 187 13.17 -5.39 -2.62
CA GLN A 187 13.44 -6.70 -3.23
C GLN A 187 12.92 -7.87 -2.38
N ALA A 188 11.82 -7.64 -1.64
CA ALA A 188 11.14 -8.70 -0.90
C ALA A 188 10.57 -9.75 -1.85
N ASP A 189 10.59 -11.01 -1.42
CA ASP A 189 9.80 -12.07 -2.03
C ASP A 189 8.40 -12.08 -1.42
N VAL A 190 7.42 -11.55 -2.15
CA VAL A 190 6.04 -11.48 -1.69
C VAL A 190 5.35 -12.81 -1.93
N GLN A 191 4.95 -13.47 -0.85
CA GLN A 191 4.17 -14.71 -0.88
C GLN A 191 2.73 -14.44 -0.47
N GLN A 192 1.80 -14.86 -1.30
CA GLN A 192 0.39 -14.53 -1.14
C GLN A 192 -0.38 -15.67 -0.47
N VAL A 193 -1.28 -15.29 0.45
CA VAL A 193 -2.20 -16.18 1.15
C VAL A 193 -3.62 -15.90 0.65
N PRO A 194 -4.39 -16.91 0.25
CA PRO A 194 -5.75 -16.73 -0.25
C PRO A 194 -6.68 -16.15 0.81
N ILE A 195 -7.64 -15.34 0.33
CA ILE A 195 -8.77 -14.84 1.11
C ILE A 195 -10.08 -15.36 0.53
N ASP A 196 -11.12 -15.39 1.36
CA ASP A 196 -12.50 -15.65 0.96
C ASP A 196 -13.45 -14.54 1.49
N ALA A 197 -14.74 -14.79 1.52
CA ALA A 197 -15.73 -13.85 2.03
C ALA A 197 -15.54 -13.50 3.52
N GLY A 198 -14.81 -14.32 4.29
CA GLY A 198 -14.45 -14.10 5.69
C GLY A 198 -13.01 -13.55 5.87
N GLY A 199 -12.36 -13.05 4.83
CA GLY A 199 -10.99 -12.56 4.87
C GLY A 199 -9.95 -13.67 4.70
N VAL A 200 -8.73 -13.48 5.22
CA VAL A 200 -7.67 -14.47 5.09
C VAL A 200 -8.09 -15.83 5.67
N VAL A 201 -7.73 -16.90 4.95
CA VAL A 201 -8.03 -18.29 5.35
C VAL A 201 -6.92 -18.77 6.28
N PRO A 202 -7.20 -19.00 7.59
CA PRO A 202 -6.17 -19.34 8.58
C PRO A 202 -5.39 -20.59 8.23
N GLU A 203 -6.06 -21.64 7.72
CA GLU A 203 -5.42 -22.89 7.32
C GLU A 203 -4.43 -22.68 6.18
N ALA A 204 -4.80 -21.84 5.21
CA ALA A 204 -3.92 -21.51 4.09
C ALA A 204 -2.73 -20.64 4.52
N LEU A 205 -2.92 -19.77 5.51
CA LEU A 205 -1.84 -19.01 6.12
C LEU A 205 -0.81 -19.96 6.75
N GLU A 206 -1.29 -20.88 7.60
CA GLU A 206 -0.41 -21.84 8.27
C GLU A 206 0.29 -22.77 7.28
N GLU A 207 -0.42 -23.32 6.29
CA GLU A 207 0.17 -24.14 5.23
C GLU A 207 1.28 -23.39 4.47
N THR A 208 1.04 -22.12 4.15
CA THR A 208 2.03 -21.28 3.47
C THR A 208 3.27 -21.07 4.33
N ILE A 209 3.10 -20.76 5.62
CA ILE A 209 4.21 -20.57 6.55
C ILE A 209 5.02 -21.86 6.67
N VAL A 210 4.37 -22.98 6.95
CA VAL A 210 5.05 -24.29 7.13
C VAL A 210 5.80 -24.70 5.87
N ARG A 211 5.25 -24.45 4.68
CA ARG A 211 5.92 -24.70 3.41
C ARG A 211 7.20 -23.87 3.30
N LEU A 212 7.12 -22.57 3.54
CA LEU A 212 8.25 -21.64 3.44
C LEU A 212 9.35 -21.96 4.45
N GLU A 213 8.99 -22.31 5.69
CA GLU A 213 9.94 -22.75 6.70
C GLU A 213 10.70 -24.01 6.29
N ARG A 214 10.00 -24.99 5.69
CA ARG A 214 10.64 -26.21 5.15
C ARG A 214 11.59 -25.92 3.98
N GLU A 215 11.31 -24.88 3.22
CA GLU A 215 12.16 -24.36 2.14
C GLU A 215 13.36 -23.54 2.69
N GLY A 216 13.43 -23.34 4.01
CA GLY A 216 14.48 -22.53 4.66
C GLY A 216 14.35 -21.04 4.36
N ARG A 217 13.15 -20.57 4.01
CA ARG A 217 12.87 -19.17 3.69
C ARG A 217 12.63 -18.36 4.98
N ARG A 218 13.16 -17.14 5.02
CA ARG A 218 12.95 -16.24 6.17
C ARG A 218 11.70 -15.39 5.95
N ILE A 219 10.66 -15.64 6.75
CA ILE A 219 9.45 -14.83 6.79
C ILE A 219 9.66 -13.69 7.78
N LYS A 220 9.41 -12.46 7.37
CA LYS A 220 9.62 -11.27 8.21
C LYS A 220 8.35 -10.80 8.90
N PHE A 221 7.30 -10.65 8.12
CA PHE A 221 6.00 -10.26 8.66
C PHE A 221 4.87 -10.72 7.73
N PHE A 222 3.67 -10.72 8.29
CA PHE A 222 2.42 -10.85 7.57
C PHE A 222 1.72 -9.49 7.52
N TYR A 223 1.59 -8.91 6.33
CA TYR A 223 0.87 -7.68 6.07
C TYR A 223 -0.58 -8.00 5.71
N CYS A 224 -1.54 -7.47 6.49
CA CYS A 224 -2.96 -7.71 6.28
C CYS A 224 -3.82 -6.46 6.46
N LEU A 225 -4.98 -6.45 5.76
CA LEU A 225 -6.01 -5.43 5.84
C LEU A 225 -7.29 -6.05 6.42
N PRO A 226 -7.43 -6.12 7.74
CA PRO A 226 -8.49 -6.93 8.36
C PRO A 226 -9.90 -6.35 8.21
N ASN A 227 -10.03 -5.03 7.92
CA ASN A 227 -11.32 -4.36 7.86
C ASN A 227 -11.54 -3.72 6.48
N PHE A 228 -12.69 -4.05 5.85
CA PHE A 228 -13.07 -3.47 4.54
C PHE A 228 -11.93 -3.51 3.52
N HIS A 229 -11.36 -4.68 3.38
CA HIS A 229 -10.13 -4.97 2.63
C HIS A 229 -10.07 -4.29 1.25
N ASN A 230 -8.99 -3.60 0.97
CA ASN A 230 -8.71 -3.02 -0.34
C ASN A 230 -7.77 -3.94 -1.15
N PRO A 231 -8.22 -4.53 -2.30
CA PRO A 231 -9.42 -4.14 -3.07
C PRO A 231 -10.62 -5.08 -2.89
N ALA A 232 -10.59 -6.09 -2.04
CA ALA A 232 -11.60 -7.16 -2.05
C ALA A 232 -12.93 -6.76 -1.38
N GLY A 233 -12.95 -5.72 -0.53
CA GLY A 233 -14.15 -5.28 0.17
C GLY A 233 -14.65 -6.23 1.27
N VAL A 234 -13.89 -7.29 1.59
CA VAL A 234 -14.23 -8.23 2.65
C VAL A 234 -13.69 -7.75 4.00
N THR A 235 -14.23 -8.30 5.08
CA THR A 235 -13.73 -8.05 6.44
C THR A 235 -13.36 -9.38 7.08
N LEU A 236 -12.22 -9.43 7.76
CA LEU A 236 -11.77 -10.62 8.48
C LEU A 236 -12.78 -10.98 9.56
N ALA A 237 -13.34 -12.17 9.46
CA ALA A 237 -14.34 -12.68 10.37
C ALA A 237 -13.80 -12.70 11.82
N GLU A 238 -14.65 -12.36 12.78
CA GLU A 238 -14.24 -12.20 14.18
C GLU A 238 -13.60 -13.47 14.75
N GLU A 239 -14.16 -14.63 14.42
CA GLU A 239 -13.65 -15.94 14.84
C GLU A 239 -12.27 -16.29 14.25
N ARG A 240 -11.90 -15.69 13.10
CA ARG A 240 -10.60 -15.90 12.46
C ARG A 240 -9.49 -15.02 13.02
N ARG A 241 -9.84 -13.88 13.64
CA ARG A 241 -8.85 -12.92 14.16
C ARG A 241 -7.91 -13.55 15.16
N GLY A 242 -8.45 -14.23 16.16
CA GLY A 242 -7.65 -14.97 17.13
C GLY A 242 -6.83 -16.10 16.51
N GLN A 243 -7.36 -16.78 15.49
CA GLN A 243 -6.64 -17.85 14.79
C GLN A 243 -5.42 -17.32 14.04
N VAL A 244 -5.59 -16.22 13.30
CA VAL A 244 -4.50 -15.56 12.55
C VAL A 244 -3.39 -15.11 13.49
N VAL A 245 -3.74 -14.44 14.58
CA VAL A 245 -2.79 -13.98 15.60
C VAL A 245 -2.03 -15.17 16.20
N GLU A 246 -2.74 -16.25 16.57
CA GLU A 246 -2.12 -17.43 17.18
C GLU A 246 -1.20 -18.18 16.22
N ILE A 247 -1.56 -18.27 14.94
CA ILE A 247 -0.69 -18.84 13.90
C ILE A 247 0.60 -18.02 13.79
N CYS A 248 0.51 -16.70 13.59
CA CYS A 248 1.68 -15.85 13.45
C CYS A 248 2.57 -15.90 14.71
N ARG A 249 1.97 -15.86 15.92
CA ARG A 249 2.70 -15.96 17.19
C ARG A 249 3.49 -17.27 17.31
N ARG A 250 2.88 -18.42 16.98
CA ARG A 250 3.54 -19.74 17.05
C ARG A 250 4.78 -19.82 16.15
N HIS A 251 4.74 -19.12 15.03
CA HIS A 251 5.83 -19.08 14.04
C HIS A 251 6.74 -17.86 14.18
N HIS A 252 6.56 -17.05 15.23
CA HIS A 252 7.34 -15.82 15.49
C HIS A 252 7.32 -14.84 14.31
N ILE A 253 6.15 -14.66 13.69
CA ILE A 253 5.94 -13.76 12.57
C ILE A 253 5.21 -12.52 13.08
N LEU A 254 5.80 -11.33 12.89
CA LEU A 254 5.16 -10.05 13.16
C LEU A 254 3.94 -9.86 12.25
N ILE A 255 2.86 -9.31 12.78
CA ILE A 255 1.71 -8.88 11.98
C ILE A 255 1.81 -7.37 11.77
N VAL A 256 1.69 -6.94 10.52
CA VAL A 256 1.51 -5.54 10.14
C VAL A 256 0.05 -5.33 9.78
N GLU A 257 -0.70 -4.73 10.71
CA GLU A 257 -2.14 -4.49 10.57
C GLU A 257 -2.39 -3.13 9.92
N ASP A 258 -2.72 -3.11 8.63
CA ASP A 258 -3.10 -1.90 7.91
C ASP A 258 -4.62 -1.69 8.02
N ASN A 259 -5.06 -0.76 8.86
CA ASN A 259 -6.46 -0.57 9.21
C ASN A 259 -6.98 0.86 8.95
N PRO A 260 -7.00 1.33 7.70
CA PRO A 260 -7.48 2.68 7.39
C PRO A 260 -9.01 2.82 7.46
N TYR A 261 -9.75 1.72 7.49
CA TYR A 261 -11.21 1.72 7.33
C TYR A 261 -11.99 1.23 8.54
N GLY A 262 -11.36 0.82 9.62
CA GLY A 262 -12.01 0.18 10.75
C GLY A 262 -13.14 0.99 11.40
N LEU A 263 -13.03 2.32 11.35
CA LEU A 263 -14.06 3.23 11.87
C LEU A 263 -15.10 3.68 10.82
N LEU A 264 -15.06 3.14 9.59
CA LEU A 264 -15.93 3.56 8.49
C LEU A 264 -17.14 2.62 8.26
N GLY A 265 -17.48 1.77 9.22
CA GLY A 265 -18.65 0.90 9.14
C GLY A 265 -19.96 1.69 9.05
N PHE A 266 -20.77 1.44 8.00
CA PHE A 266 -22.02 2.18 7.75
C PHE A 266 -23.12 1.88 8.77
N GLU A 267 -23.06 0.73 9.43
CA GLU A 267 -24.05 0.27 10.41
C GLU A 267 -23.53 0.42 11.84
N GLY A 268 -22.40 1.14 12.03
CA GLY A 268 -21.79 1.35 13.33
C GLY A 268 -21.10 0.11 13.90
N GLN A 269 -20.79 -0.87 13.04
CA GLN A 269 -19.99 -2.03 13.49
C GLN A 269 -18.58 -1.59 13.83
N THR A 270 -18.06 -2.13 14.91
CA THR A 270 -16.65 -2.12 15.28
C THR A 270 -16.12 -3.54 15.27
N TYR A 271 -14.90 -3.71 14.84
CA TYR A 271 -14.24 -5.00 14.77
C TYR A 271 -13.05 -5.02 15.74
N THR A 272 -12.77 -6.19 16.30
CA THR A 272 -11.63 -6.36 17.21
C THR A 272 -10.32 -6.17 16.45
N ALA A 273 -9.56 -5.11 16.71
CA ALA A 273 -8.25 -4.94 16.13
C ALA A 273 -7.30 -6.07 16.54
N LEU A 274 -6.48 -6.58 15.63
CA LEU A 274 -5.57 -7.69 15.90
C LEU A 274 -4.58 -7.33 17.00
N THR A 275 -4.13 -6.09 17.06
CA THR A 275 -3.24 -5.59 18.09
C THR A 275 -3.84 -5.69 19.50
N THR A 276 -5.18 -5.69 19.65
CA THR A 276 -5.81 -5.90 20.98
C THR A 276 -5.67 -7.32 21.48
N LEU A 277 -5.49 -8.28 20.58
CA LEU A 277 -5.31 -9.71 20.90
C LEU A 277 -3.85 -10.05 21.19
N ALA A 278 -2.91 -9.32 20.61
CA ALA A 278 -1.48 -9.57 20.77
C ALA A 278 -0.68 -8.25 20.58
N PRO A 279 -0.67 -7.36 21.57
CA PRO A 279 -0.06 -6.03 21.44
C PRO A 279 1.46 -6.07 21.20
N ASP A 280 2.14 -7.14 21.55
CA ASP A 280 3.58 -7.31 21.33
C ASP A 280 3.92 -7.93 19.96
N ASP A 281 2.95 -8.49 19.24
CA ASP A 281 3.14 -9.23 18.00
C ASP A 281 2.49 -8.52 16.79
N VAL A 282 1.82 -7.38 17.01
CA VAL A 282 1.08 -6.62 15.97
C VAL A 282 1.47 -5.16 16.01
N VAL A 283 1.81 -4.62 14.86
CA VAL A 283 2.15 -3.23 14.62
C VAL A 283 1.26 -2.62 13.53
#